data_24d9d68afc09be82ed350dc808207464
#
_entry.id   24d9d68afc09be82ed350dc808207464
#
_cell.length_a   1.000
_cell.length_b   1.000
_cell.length_c   1.000
_cell.angle_alpha   90.00
_cell.angle_beta   90.00
_cell.angle_gamma   90.00
#
_symmetry.space_group_name_H-M   'P 1'
#
loop_
_entity.id
_entity.type
_entity.pdbx_description
1 polymer ?
#
loop_
_entity_poly.entity_id
_entity_poly.type
_entity_poly.pdbx_seq_one_letter_code
_entity_poly.pdbx_strand_id
1 'polypeptide(L)'
;MYTIIQTRPALIKDIVAAIQPGLFKQTSIDKSLIREIQMGPYKRQVDDGLETRKCAYQCVYMLVRNMHEQTNGDDVVDCVIRGIVDEQEIRVVVQQITSESVSKMTGSYAAHMEEISTAVEKVLKRKIQAKAVKQEIEKFEEEMRSTVAILIHLEPATKLPGCNTAKYTEMTSFASKETEGKISEHYRELMNIAASSAGSKSGN
;
A
#
# COMPACT_ATOMS: atom_id res chain seq x y z
N MET A 1 9.88 -16.85 -8.60
CA MET A 1 9.12 -15.88 -9.45
C MET A 1 9.71 -14.48 -9.34
N TYR A 2 9.84 -13.87 -8.17
CA TYR A 2 10.41 -12.54 -7.96
C TYR A 2 11.71 -12.31 -8.78
N THR A 3 12.71 -13.16 -8.61
CA THR A 3 14.01 -13.06 -9.28
C THR A 3 13.90 -13.11 -10.81
N ILE A 4 12.99 -13.93 -11.36
CA ILE A 4 12.79 -14.03 -12.81
C ILE A 4 12.16 -12.74 -13.36
N ILE A 5 11.14 -12.21 -12.69
CA ILE A 5 10.50 -10.94 -13.07
C ILE A 5 11.53 -9.80 -13.02
N GLN A 6 12.40 -9.82 -12.01
CA GLN A 6 13.42 -8.80 -11.82
C GLN A 6 14.52 -8.83 -12.88
N THR A 7 15.05 -10.02 -13.19
CA THR A 7 16.26 -10.18 -13.99
C THR A 7 16.00 -10.52 -15.44
N ARG A 8 14.93 -11.25 -15.75
CA ARG A 8 14.60 -11.76 -17.08
C ARG A 8 13.09 -11.80 -17.34
N PRO A 9 12.38 -10.64 -17.31
CA PRO A 9 10.93 -10.58 -17.50
C PRO A 9 10.48 -11.18 -18.83
N ALA A 10 11.29 -11.10 -19.87
CA ALA A 10 10.98 -11.66 -21.18
C ALA A 10 10.70 -13.18 -21.16
N LEU A 11 11.30 -13.94 -20.21
CA LEU A 11 11.09 -15.39 -20.11
C LEU A 11 9.67 -15.78 -19.67
N ILE A 12 8.95 -14.88 -19.01
CA ILE A 12 7.61 -15.16 -18.49
C ILE A 12 6.53 -14.34 -19.18
N LYS A 13 6.89 -13.50 -20.17
CA LYS A 13 5.95 -12.59 -20.83
C LYS A 13 4.70 -13.30 -21.34
N ASP A 14 4.86 -14.46 -21.95
CA ASP A 14 3.76 -15.21 -22.57
C ASP A 14 2.88 -15.96 -21.53
N ILE A 15 3.38 -16.13 -20.32
CA ILE A 15 2.66 -16.85 -19.25
C ILE A 15 2.19 -15.96 -18.10
N VAL A 16 2.51 -14.67 -18.12
CA VAL A 16 2.14 -13.72 -17.06
C VAL A 16 0.64 -13.70 -16.81
N ALA A 17 -0.16 -13.62 -17.86
CA ALA A 17 -1.62 -13.62 -17.77
C ALA A 17 -2.19 -14.87 -17.05
N ALA A 18 -1.54 -16.03 -17.27
CA ALA A 18 -1.95 -17.28 -16.62
C ALA A 18 -1.53 -17.35 -15.14
N ILE A 19 -0.43 -16.68 -14.78
CA ILE A 19 0.10 -16.70 -13.40
C ILE A 19 -0.57 -15.67 -12.51
N GLN A 20 -0.96 -14.51 -13.04
CA GLN A 20 -1.49 -13.38 -12.28
C GLN A 20 -2.65 -13.74 -11.34
N PRO A 21 -3.71 -14.48 -11.75
CA PRO A 21 -4.82 -14.78 -10.85
C PRO A 21 -4.38 -15.55 -9.59
N GLY A 22 -3.46 -16.51 -9.76
CA GLY A 22 -2.88 -17.27 -8.65
C GLY A 22 -2.04 -16.39 -7.73
N LEU A 23 -1.25 -15.48 -8.31
CA LEU A 23 -0.41 -14.55 -7.55
C LEU A 23 -1.27 -13.56 -6.74
N PHE A 24 -2.26 -12.93 -7.37
CA PHE A 24 -3.17 -11.99 -6.68
C PHE A 24 -3.99 -12.68 -5.58
N LYS A 25 -4.35 -13.96 -5.76
CA LYS A 25 -4.98 -14.74 -4.70
C LYS A 25 -4.08 -14.89 -3.48
N GLN A 26 -2.76 -15.05 -3.66
CA GLN A 26 -1.80 -15.18 -2.55
C GLN A 26 -1.57 -13.86 -1.78
N THR A 27 -2.05 -12.72 -2.29
CA THR A 27 -2.02 -11.44 -1.54
C THR A 27 -3.15 -11.32 -0.51
N SER A 28 -4.09 -12.26 -0.49
CA SER A 28 -5.21 -12.26 0.46
C SER A 28 -4.84 -13.01 1.74
N ILE A 29 -5.42 -12.58 2.86
CA ILE A 29 -5.26 -13.28 4.15
C ILE A 29 -5.94 -14.65 4.08
N ASP A 30 -5.19 -15.71 4.34
CA ASP A 30 -5.73 -17.06 4.51
C ASP A 30 -6.00 -17.33 5.99
N LYS A 31 -7.27 -17.31 6.37
CA LYS A 31 -7.69 -17.54 7.76
C LYS A 31 -7.32 -18.92 8.29
N SER A 32 -7.12 -19.90 7.42
CA SER A 32 -6.72 -21.26 7.82
C SER A 32 -5.29 -21.31 8.34
N LEU A 33 -4.45 -20.31 8.00
CA LEU A 33 -3.07 -20.17 8.46
C LEU A 33 -2.94 -19.29 9.71
N ILE A 34 -4.06 -18.75 10.23
CA ILE A 34 -4.08 -17.99 11.48
C ILE A 34 -4.33 -18.94 12.62
N ARG A 35 -3.36 -19.06 13.53
CA ARG A 35 -3.47 -19.90 14.74
C ARG A 35 -3.33 -19.09 16.01
N GLU A 36 -4.01 -19.54 17.06
CA GLU A 36 -3.89 -18.97 18.40
C GLU A 36 -2.84 -19.73 19.19
N ILE A 37 -1.87 -19.03 19.73
CA ILE A 37 -0.83 -19.60 20.61
C ILE A 37 -1.05 -19.10 22.04
N GLN A 38 -1.06 -20.03 23.00
CA GLN A 38 -1.11 -19.71 24.41
C GLN A 38 0.30 -19.32 24.88
N MET A 39 0.44 -18.11 25.43
CA MET A 39 1.68 -17.60 26.03
C MET A 39 1.45 -17.27 27.50
N GLY A 40 1.50 -18.27 28.37
CA GLY A 40 1.15 -18.08 29.79
C GLY A 40 -0.32 -17.66 29.94
N PRO A 41 -0.61 -16.54 30.62
CA PRO A 41 -1.99 -16.05 30.79
C PRO A 41 -2.54 -15.37 29.52
N TYR A 42 -1.73 -15.11 28.50
CA TYR A 42 -2.10 -14.38 27.30
C TYR A 42 -2.26 -15.31 26.11
N LYS A 43 -3.15 -14.93 25.18
CA LYS A 43 -3.33 -15.56 23.89
C LYS A 43 -2.82 -14.61 22.81
N ARG A 44 -2.05 -15.14 21.86
CA ARG A 44 -1.55 -14.38 20.69
C ARG A 44 -1.97 -15.08 19.42
N GLN A 45 -2.48 -14.30 18.48
CA GLN A 45 -2.68 -14.77 17.09
C GLN A 45 -1.36 -14.70 16.34
N VAL A 46 -1.06 -15.76 15.60
CA VAL A 46 0.11 -15.85 14.70
C VAL A 46 -0.41 -16.18 13.31
N ASP A 47 -0.01 -15.40 12.34
CA ASP A 47 -0.31 -15.59 10.93
C ASP A 47 0.88 -16.26 10.24
N ASP A 48 0.80 -17.58 10.07
CA ASP A 48 1.84 -18.36 9.39
C ASP A 48 1.87 -18.09 7.87
N GLY A 49 0.83 -17.45 7.32
CA GLY A 49 0.74 -17.05 5.91
C GLY A 49 1.41 -15.70 5.58
N LEU A 50 1.84 -14.93 6.59
CA LEU A 50 2.34 -13.56 6.40
C LEU A 50 3.54 -13.49 5.44
N GLU A 51 4.54 -14.37 5.59
CA GLU A 51 5.73 -14.38 4.74
C GLU A 51 5.40 -14.76 3.28
N THR A 52 4.49 -15.71 3.06
CA THR A 52 4.02 -16.07 1.72
C THR A 52 3.31 -14.89 1.07
N ARG A 53 2.44 -14.21 1.82
CA ARG A 53 1.71 -13.02 1.38
C ARG A 53 2.67 -11.87 1.05
N LYS A 54 3.67 -11.63 1.87
CA LYS A 54 4.74 -10.64 1.63
C LYS A 54 5.50 -10.93 0.33
N CYS A 55 5.91 -12.17 0.11
CA CYS A 55 6.53 -12.58 -1.16
C CYS A 55 5.61 -12.36 -2.37
N ALA A 56 4.29 -12.60 -2.22
CA ALA A 56 3.33 -12.32 -3.28
C ALA A 56 3.24 -10.83 -3.60
N TYR A 57 3.15 -9.95 -2.59
CA TYR A 57 3.18 -8.50 -2.79
C TYR A 57 4.48 -8.02 -3.45
N GLN A 58 5.62 -8.58 -3.08
CA GLN A 58 6.91 -8.27 -3.73
C GLN A 58 6.91 -8.69 -5.21
N CYS A 59 6.29 -9.81 -5.56
CA CYS A 59 6.12 -10.21 -6.95
C CYS A 59 5.19 -9.24 -7.71
N VAL A 60 4.09 -8.78 -7.10
CA VAL A 60 3.20 -7.76 -7.68
C VAL A 60 3.97 -6.47 -7.93
N TYR A 61 4.78 -6.01 -6.97
CA TYR A 61 5.66 -4.84 -7.16
C TYR A 61 6.55 -4.98 -8.39
N MET A 62 7.19 -6.14 -8.56
CA MET A 62 8.06 -6.39 -9.72
C MET A 62 7.29 -6.48 -11.04
N LEU A 63 6.06 -7.02 -11.05
CA LEU A 63 5.18 -7.01 -12.22
C LEU A 63 4.84 -5.58 -12.64
N VAL A 64 4.39 -4.76 -11.71
CA VAL A 64 4.06 -3.35 -11.98
C VAL A 64 5.26 -2.58 -12.50
N ARG A 65 6.44 -2.83 -11.95
CA ARG A 65 7.67 -2.14 -12.34
C ARG A 65 8.13 -2.51 -13.74
N ASN A 66 8.15 -3.80 -14.06
CA ASN A 66 8.80 -4.34 -15.27
C ASN A 66 7.82 -4.78 -16.35
N MET A 67 6.54 -5.02 -16.02
CA MET A 67 5.56 -5.65 -16.89
C MET A 67 4.15 -5.05 -16.73
N HIS A 68 4.06 -3.75 -16.44
CA HIS A 68 2.78 -3.09 -16.18
C HIS A 68 1.79 -3.17 -17.34
N GLU A 69 2.27 -3.18 -18.61
CA GLU A 69 1.41 -3.31 -19.79
C GLU A 69 0.69 -4.66 -19.88
N GLN A 70 1.25 -5.72 -19.26
CA GLN A 70 0.66 -7.06 -19.20
C GLN A 70 -0.06 -7.32 -17.89
N THR A 71 -0.12 -6.32 -17.00
CA THR A 71 -0.69 -6.46 -15.65
C THR A 71 -2.02 -5.72 -15.57
N ASN A 72 -3.06 -6.41 -15.07
CA ASN A 72 -4.38 -5.81 -14.91
C ASN A 72 -4.32 -4.74 -13.79
N GLY A 73 -4.70 -3.50 -14.13
CA GLY A 73 -4.65 -2.38 -13.20
C GLY A 73 -5.66 -2.50 -12.04
N ASP A 74 -6.85 -3.03 -12.30
CA ASP A 74 -7.88 -3.18 -11.28
C ASP A 74 -7.49 -4.26 -10.26
N ASP A 75 -6.90 -5.37 -10.70
CA ASP A 75 -6.35 -6.39 -9.80
C ASP A 75 -5.21 -5.83 -8.91
N VAL A 76 -4.38 -4.93 -9.47
CA VAL A 76 -3.33 -4.23 -8.69
C VAL A 76 -3.96 -3.32 -7.65
N VAL A 77 -4.99 -2.55 -8.02
CA VAL A 77 -5.68 -1.65 -7.10
C VAL A 77 -6.39 -2.43 -5.99
N ASP A 78 -7.06 -3.53 -6.31
CA ASP A 78 -7.65 -4.44 -5.33
C ASP A 78 -6.62 -4.98 -4.34
N CYS A 79 -5.44 -5.34 -4.86
CA CYS A 79 -4.31 -5.75 -4.03
C CYS A 79 -3.86 -4.62 -3.10
N VAL A 80 -3.74 -3.39 -3.61
CA VAL A 80 -3.40 -2.20 -2.81
C VAL A 80 -4.44 -1.97 -1.70
N ILE A 81 -5.73 -2.00 -2.00
CA ILE A 81 -6.83 -1.79 -1.02
C ILE A 81 -6.71 -2.80 0.13
N ARG A 82 -6.51 -4.09 -0.18
CA ARG A 82 -6.33 -5.12 0.85
C ARG A 82 -5.08 -4.90 1.68
N GLY A 83 -3.97 -4.56 1.04
CA GLY A 83 -2.69 -4.42 1.72
C GLY A 83 -2.54 -3.15 2.56
N ILE A 84 -3.32 -2.10 2.30
CA ILE A 84 -3.37 -0.89 3.16
C ILE A 84 -3.78 -1.25 4.59
N VAL A 85 -4.72 -2.17 4.75
CA VAL A 85 -5.26 -2.57 6.07
C VAL A 85 -4.59 -3.82 6.67
N ASP A 86 -3.61 -4.39 5.98
CA ASP A 86 -2.84 -5.55 6.40
C ASP A 86 -1.73 -5.18 7.41
N GLU A 87 -0.86 -6.11 7.75
CA GLU A 87 0.30 -5.91 8.62
C GLU A 87 1.27 -4.83 8.06
N GLN A 88 2.02 -4.20 8.96
CA GLN A 88 2.98 -3.13 8.64
C GLN A 88 3.93 -3.52 7.49
N GLU A 89 4.44 -4.75 7.52
CA GLU A 89 5.40 -5.25 6.53
C GLU A 89 4.81 -5.35 5.13
N ILE A 90 3.52 -5.65 5.02
CA ILE A 90 2.78 -5.63 3.75
C ILE A 90 2.55 -4.19 3.30
N ARG A 91 2.15 -3.30 4.19
CA ARG A 91 1.85 -1.89 3.87
C ARG A 91 3.05 -1.15 3.30
N VAL A 92 4.26 -1.43 3.78
CA VAL A 92 5.50 -0.87 3.21
C VAL A 92 5.65 -1.28 1.72
N VAL A 93 5.36 -2.53 1.38
CA VAL A 93 5.41 -2.98 -0.03
C VAL A 93 4.28 -2.35 -0.85
N VAL A 94 3.09 -2.22 -0.26
CA VAL A 94 1.93 -1.55 -0.89
C VAL A 94 2.23 -0.08 -1.20
N GLN A 95 2.92 0.64 -0.31
CA GLN A 95 3.40 1.99 -0.57
C GLN A 95 4.29 2.03 -1.83
N GLN A 96 5.22 1.08 -1.96
CA GLN A 96 6.09 0.98 -3.15
C GLN A 96 5.29 0.65 -4.42
N ILE A 97 4.33 -0.29 -4.33
CA ILE A 97 3.42 -0.61 -5.44
C ILE A 97 2.67 0.64 -5.88
N THR A 98 2.04 1.36 -4.95
CA THR A 98 1.26 2.58 -5.25
C THR A 98 2.14 3.64 -5.91
N SER A 99 3.32 3.92 -5.36
CA SER A 99 4.28 4.87 -5.93
C SER A 99 4.67 4.54 -7.37
N GLU A 100 4.87 3.26 -7.68
CA GLU A 100 5.29 2.80 -9.01
C GLU A 100 4.13 2.70 -10.00
N SER A 101 2.90 2.36 -9.54
CA SER A 101 1.78 2.02 -10.41
C SER A 101 0.82 3.15 -10.70
N VAL A 102 0.67 4.12 -9.79
CA VAL A 102 -0.37 5.16 -9.90
C VAL A 102 -0.27 5.95 -11.21
N SER A 103 0.93 6.29 -11.66
CA SER A 103 1.15 7.01 -12.92
C SER A 103 0.98 6.14 -14.17
N LYS A 104 1.14 4.83 -14.05
CA LYS A 104 1.03 3.84 -15.14
C LYS A 104 -0.40 3.32 -15.30
N MET A 105 -1.17 3.31 -14.21
CA MET A 105 -2.53 2.72 -14.10
C MET A 105 -3.51 3.75 -13.53
N THR A 106 -3.35 5.02 -13.88
CA THR A 106 -4.07 6.16 -13.29
C THR A 106 -5.59 5.97 -13.35
N GLY A 107 -6.11 5.38 -14.44
CA GLY A 107 -7.54 5.11 -14.62
C GLY A 107 -8.12 4.17 -13.57
N SER A 108 -7.45 3.05 -13.31
CA SER A 108 -7.87 2.10 -12.27
C SER A 108 -7.84 2.72 -10.87
N TYR A 109 -6.80 3.51 -10.55
CA TYR A 109 -6.75 4.22 -9.28
C TYR A 109 -7.86 5.27 -9.14
N ALA A 110 -8.18 6.00 -10.21
CA ALA A 110 -9.27 6.99 -10.21
C ALA A 110 -10.65 6.33 -10.05
N ALA A 111 -10.87 5.18 -10.69
CA ALA A 111 -12.12 4.43 -10.58
C ALA A 111 -12.39 3.92 -9.15
N HIS A 112 -11.34 3.52 -8.42
CA HIS A 112 -11.43 2.96 -7.06
C HIS A 112 -11.00 3.96 -5.96
N MET A 113 -10.93 5.26 -6.25
CA MET A 113 -10.43 6.27 -5.33
C MET A 113 -11.15 6.28 -3.97
N GLU A 114 -12.46 6.07 -3.96
CA GLU A 114 -13.27 6.06 -2.75
C GLU A 114 -12.93 4.87 -1.86
N GLU A 115 -12.79 3.67 -2.45
CA GLU A 115 -12.45 2.44 -1.72
C GLU A 115 -11.03 2.52 -1.13
N ILE A 116 -10.07 3.01 -1.92
CA ILE A 116 -8.68 3.23 -1.45
C ILE A 116 -8.68 4.23 -0.29
N SER A 117 -9.37 5.37 -0.44
CA SER A 117 -9.44 6.40 0.59
C SER A 117 -10.13 5.89 1.87
N THR A 118 -11.11 5.01 1.73
CA THR A 118 -11.78 4.34 2.86
C THR A 118 -10.84 3.37 3.58
N ALA A 119 -10.00 2.64 2.83
CA ALA A 119 -8.97 1.79 3.43
C ALA A 119 -7.91 2.61 4.18
N VAL A 120 -7.48 3.73 3.61
CA VAL A 120 -6.57 4.71 4.26
C VAL A 120 -7.20 5.26 5.55
N GLU A 121 -8.48 5.64 5.52
CA GLU A 121 -9.19 6.12 6.71
C GLU A 121 -9.16 5.13 7.86
N LYS A 122 -9.42 3.84 7.58
CA LYS A 122 -9.41 2.77 8.60
C LYS A 122 -8.08 2.69 9.34
N VAL A 123 -6.98 3.03 8.68
CA VAL A 123 -5.65 3.02 9.31
C VAL A 123 -5.37 4.34 9.99
N LEU A 124 -5.55 5.49 9.34
CA LEU A 124 -5.23 6.80 9.88
C LEU A 124 -6.08 7.18 11.11
N LYS A 125 -7.31 6.67 11.23
CA LYS A 125 -8.19 6.89 12.40
C LYS A 125 -7.97 5.88 13.53
N ARG A 126 -7.00 4.95 13.42
CA ARG A 126 -6.60 4.11 14.55
C ARG A 126 -6.00 4.97 15.67
N LYS A 127 -6.21 4.53 16.91
CA LYS A 127 -5.61 5.17 18.08
C LYS A 127 -4.68 4.21 18.78
N ILE A 128 -3.57 4.74 19.26
CA ILE A 128 -2.66 3.98 20.08
C ILE A 128 -3.22 3.88 21.52
N GLN A 129 -2.93 2.79 22.21
CA GLN A 129 -3.33 2.63 23.60
C GLN A 129 -2.53 3.59 24.49
N ALA A 130 -3.20 4.19 25.49
CA ALA A 130 -2.57 5.16 26.40
C ALA A 130 -1.37 4.62 27.21
N LYS A 131 -1.22 3.29 27.31
CA LYS A 131 -0.11 2.61 27.99
C LYS A 131 0.82 1.86 27.04
N ALA A 132 0.82 2.22 25.76
CA ALA A 132 1.68 1.59 24.77
C ALA A 132 3.16 1.76 25.13
N VAL A 133 3.95 0.70 24.96
CA VAL A 133 5.40 0.76 25.15
C VAL A 133 6.08 1.43 23.95
N LYS A 134 7.31 1.89 24.14
CA LYS A 134 8.05 2.65 23.13
C LYS A 134 8.06 1.98 21.75
N GLN A 135 8.28 0.68 21.69
CA GLN A 135 8.28 -0.09 20.43
C GLN A 135 6.93 -0.09 19.71
N GLU A 136 5.83 -0.12 20.47
CA GLU A 136 4.47 -0.04 19.91
C GLU A 136 4.20 1.35 19.34
N ILE A 137 4.70 2.40 20.00
CA ILE A 137 4.60 3.79 19.54
C ILE A 137 5.38 3.95 18.23
N GLU A 138 6.62 3.48 18.17
CA GLU A 138 7.46 3.55 16.96
C GLU A 138 6.81 2.79 15.80
N LYS A 139 6.29 1.58 16.04
CA LYS A 139 5.57 0.80 15.03
C LYS A 139 4.32 1.55 14.54
N PHE A 140 3.57 2.17 15.45
CA PHE A 140 2.39 2.95 15.10
C PHE A 140 2.74 4.19 14.25
N GLU A 141 3.80 4.93 14.62
CA GLU A 141 4.28 6.07 13.83
C GLU A 141 4.70 5.64 12.42
N GLU A 142 5.37 4.50 12.25
CA GLU A 142 5.73 3.96 10.94
C GLU A 142 4.48 3.52 10.12
N GLU A 143 3.47 2.95 10.79
CA GLU A 143 2.18 2.66 10.15
C GLU A 143 1.53 3.93 9.59
N MET A 144 1.50 4.99 10.37
CA MET A 144 0.95 6.29 9.96
C MET A 144 1.76 6.87 8.80
N ARG A 145 3.09 6.85 8.89
CA ARG A 145 3.99 7.35 7.84
C ARG A 145 3.77 6.64 6.49
N SER A 146 3.75 5.31 6.48
CA SER A 146 3.54 4.54 5.25
C SER A 146 2.15 4.77 4.65
N THR A 147 1.12 4.93 5.49
CA THR A 147 -0.25 5.20 5.05
C THR A 147 -0.40 6.62 4.48
N VAL A 148 0.22 7.61 5.11
CA VAL A 148 0.28 8.98 4.58
C VAL A 148 1.02 9.02 3.24
N ALA A 149 2.09 8.25 3.08
CA ALA A 149 2.81 8.17 1.81
C ALA A 149 1.94 7.59 0.69
N ILE A 150 1.15 6.54 0.98
CA ILE A 150 0.18 6.01 0.02
C ILE A 150 -0.81 7.10 -0.39
N LEU A 151 -1.40 7.84 0.57
CA LEU A 151 -2.35 8.91 0.31
C LEU A 151 -1.76 9.99 -0.61
N ILE A 152 -0.52 10.40 -0.39
CA ILE A 152 0.17 11.41 -1.22
C ILE A 152 0.41 10.87 -2.64
N HIS A 153 0.80 9.60 -2.79
CA HIS A 153 1.03 8.99 -4.10
C HIS A 153 -0.23 8.92 -4.97
N LEU A 154 -1.43 8.97 -4.40
CA LEU A 154 -2.70 8.95 -5.16
C LEU A 154 -2.99 10.27 -5.90
N GLU A 155 -2.30 11.36 -5.59
CA GLU A 155 -2.58 12.69 -6.16
C GLU A 155 -2.68 12.71 -7.70
N PRO A 156 -1.85 12.01 -8.49
CA PRO A 156 -2.00 11.98 -9.94
C PRO A 156 -3.36 11.45 -10.41
N ALA A 157 -3.93 10.47 -9.71
CA ALA A 157 -5.22 9.87 -10.06
C ALA A 157 -6.40 10.82 -9.79
N THR A 158 -6.26 11.74 -8.84
CA THR A 158 -7.32 12.72 -8.53
C THR A 158 -7.55 13.74 -9.66
N LYS A 159 -6.59 13.87 -10.57
CA LYS A 159 -6.66 14.82 -11.70
C LYS A 159 -7.45 14.29 -12.89
N LEU A 160 -7.80 13.00 -12.89
CA LEU A 160 -8.61 12.43 -13.96
C LEU A 160 -10.07 12.89 -13.88
N PRO A 161 -10.68 13.26 -15.02
CA PRO A 161 -12.10 13.58 -15.09
C PRO A 161 -12.95 12.41 -14.60
N GLY A 162 -13.94 12.70 -13.74
CA GLY A 162 -14.84 11.68 -13.18
C GLY A 162 -14.31 10.96 -11.93
N CYS A 163 -13.10 11.23 -11.47
CA CYS A 163 -12.59 10.69 -10.21
C CYS A 163 -13.40 11.24 -9.01
N ASN A 164 -13.93 10.35 -8.16
CA ASN A 164 -14.56 10.76 -6.91
C ASN A 164 -13.51 11.08 -5.85
N THR A 165 -13.19 12.37 -5.71
CA THR A 165 -12.15 12.85 -4.79
C THR A 165 -12.66 13.24 -3.40
N ALA A 166 -13.97 13.13 -3.11
CA ALA A 166 -14.55 13.62 -1.87
C ALA A 166 -13.86 13.02 -0.62
N LYS A 167 -13.76 11.69 -0.59
CA LYS A 167 -13.12 10.96 0.52
C LYS A 167 -11.61 11.20 0.59
N TYR A 168 -10.95 11.27 -0.55
CA TYR A 168 -9.53 11.62 -0.65
C TYR A 168 -9.25 13.00 -0.05
N THR A 169 -10.07 14.01 -0.38
CA THR A 169 -9.94 15.37 0.14
C THR A 169 -10.19 15.44 1.65
N GLU A 170 -11.16 14.66 2.15
CA GLU A 170 -11.36 14.51 3.58
C GLU A 170 -10.11 13.96 4.27
N MET A 171 -9.52 12.89 3.72
CA MET A 171 -8.34 12.25 4.32
C MET A 171 -7.08 13.11 4.25
N THR A 172 -6.85 13.84 3.18
CA THR A 172 -5.74 14.80 3.09
C THR A 172 -5.90 15.95 4.08
N SER A 173 -7.12 16.47 4.23
CA SER A 173 -7.43 17.48 5.26
C SER A 173 -7.22 16.94 6.68
N PHE A 174 -7.62 15.70 6.95
CA PHE A 174 -7.37 15.03 8.22
C PHE A 174 -5.87 14.87 8.48
N ALA A 175 -5.14 14.30 7.52
CA ALA A 175 -3.70 14.05 7.64
C ALA A 175 -2.89 15.35 7.85
N SER A 176 -3.34 16.48 7.28
CA SER A 176 -2.65 17.76 7.45
C SER A 176 -2.77 18.37 8.87
N LYS A 177 -3.74 17.93 9.67
CA LYS A 177 -4.08 18.51 10.99
C LYS A 177 -3.85 17.57 12.17
N GLU A 178 -3.93 16.24 11.92
CA GLU A 178 -3.87 15.24 12.99
C GLU A 178 -2.46 15.11 13.56
N THR A 179 -2.34 15.18 14.88
CA THR A 179 -1.05 15.11 15.58
C THR A 179 -0.74 13.72 16.13
N GLU A 180 -1.74 12.87 16.32
CA GLU A 180 -1.55 11.50 16.79
C GLU A 180 -0.67 10.71 15.80
N GLY A 181 0.30 9.96 16.31
CA GLY A 181 1.24 9.21 15.47
C GLY A 181 2.07 10.08 14.53
N LYS A 182 2.23 11.36 14.82
CA LYS A 182 2.95 12.34 13.99
C LYS A 182 2.41 12.46 12.55
N ILE A 183 1.13 12.17 12.33
CA ILE A 183 0.51 12.13 11.00
C ILE A 183 0.75 13.44 10.24
N SER A 184 0.48 14.61 10.86
CA SER A 184 0.67 15.90 10.20
C SER A 184 2.14 16.27 9.96
N GLU A 185 3.08 15.77 10.77
CA GLU A 185 4.51 15.92 10.54
C GLU A 185 4.94 15.09 9.33
N HIS A 186 4.55 13.81 9.27
CA HIS A 186 4.78 12.94 8.13
C HIS A 186 4.18 13.49 6.84
N TYR A 187 2.95 14.01 6.91
CA TYR A 187 2.29 14.60 5.76
C TYR A 187 3.10 15.79 5.20
N ARG A 188 3.52 16.73 6.06
CA ARG A 188 4.33 17.89 5.64
C ARG A 188 5.69 17.49 5.08
N GLU A 189 6.39 16.57 5.73
CA GLU A 189 7.68 16.06 5.28
C GLU A 189 7.58 15.43 3.88
N LEU A 190 6.64 14.52 3.70
CA LEU A 190 6.47 13.79 2.45
C LEU A 190 5.96 14.68 1.31
N MET A 191 5.11 15.67 1.59
CA MET A 191 4.71 16.67 0.61
C MET A 191 5.88 17.53 0.14
N ASN A 192 6.80 17.92 1.03
CA ASN A 192 8.01 18.65 0.67
C ASN A 192 8.94 17.82 -0.22
N ILE A 193 9.10 16.52 0.07
CA ILE A 193 9.88 15.59 -0.76
C ILE A 193 9.24 15.45 -2.15
N ALA A 194 7.92 15.31 -2.23
CA ALA A 194 7.21 15.21 -3.50
C ALA A 194 7.37 16.47 -4.35
N ALA A 195 7.26 17.65 -3.74
CA ALA A 195 7.43 18.94 -4.43
C ALA A 195 8.86 19.12 -4.95
N SER A 196 9.89 18.78 -4.18
CA SER A 196 11.30 18.88 -4.61
C SER A 196 11.65 17.91 -5.73
N SER A 197 11.07 16.71 -5.73
CA SER A 197 11.26 15.73 -6.81
C SER A 197 10.56 16.10 -8.12
N ALA A 198 9.45 16.84 -8.05
CA ALA A 198 8.74 17.36 -9.22
C ALA A 198 9.52 18.50 -9.89
N GLY A 199 10.15 19.39 -9.09
CA GLY A 199 10.95 20.51 -9.59
C GLY A 199 12.22 20.09 -10.33
N SER A 200 12.82 18.96 -9.95
CA SER A 200 14.05 18.46 -10.61
C SER A 200 13.79 17.80 -11.99
N LYS A 201 12.54 17.44 -12.30
CA LYS A 201 12.17 16.83 -13.61
C LYS A 201 11.81 17.87 -14.69
N SER A 202 11.64 19.13 -14.34
CA SER A 202 11.27 20.20 -15.29
C SER A 202 12.49 20.99 -15.81
N GLY A 203 13.71 20.61 -15.45
CA GLY A 203 14.95 21.32 -15.77
C GLY A 203 15.91 20.59 -16.74
N ASN A 204 15.43 19.59 -17.49
CA ASN A 204 16.25 18.92 -18.52
C ASN A 204 15.51 18.90 -19.86
#